data_8564cc6b41d5634baba0179764072f21
#
_entry.id   8564cc6b41d5634baba0179764072f21
#
_cell.length_a   1.000
_cell.length_b   1.000
_cell.length_c   1.000
_cell.angle_alpha   90.00
_cell.angle_beta   90.00
_cell.angle_gamma   90.00
#
_symmetry.space_group_name_H-M   'P 1'
#
loop_
_entity.id
_entity.type
_entity.pdbx_description
1 polymer ?
#
loop_
_entity_poly.entity_id
_entity_poly.type
_entity_poly.pdbx_seq_one_letter_code
_entity_poly.pdbx_strand_id
1 'polypeptide(L)'
;MKKNIALVGLMAMTLSAQAQNGGISADMLKQIKESYQPGASEKALYNAMAGTSIAVLAKNHENYANFNADFSHKVISHGITDQKSSGRCWLFTGLNVLRAQMMAKYGLNEMEFSQNYCFFYDQLEKANLFLQGIIDTREKPMEDKMVEWLFRNPLSDGGQFTGISDIIGKYGVVPASVMPETFSSENTSQISRLVGLKLKEFGLQLREEAQKGAKAGVLEKKKTEMLGTVYRMLALAYGRPVEKFTWTVNGVTKEYTPQSFYQEFLGNDLTNNYVILMNDPSREFYKCYEIDYDRHVYDGKNWTYVNLPIEDIKEMAIASIKDSTMMYFSCDVAKFMDSKRGTLDLNNFDYESLMGTTFGMDKKQRIQTFASGSSHAMTLMAVDLDKDGKPRKWMVENSWGADAGYKGHLIMTDEWFDEYMFRLVVEKKYVPAKVLDILKQKPVRLPAWDPMFAPEE
;
A
#
# COMPACT_ATOMS: atom_id res chain seq x y z
N MET A 1 18.76 -26.63 -92.82
CA MET A 1 17.73 -26.36 -91.82
C MET A 1 18.22 -26.95 -90.48
N LYS A 2 18.75 -26.13 -89.60
CA LYS A 2 19.12 -26.55 -88.24
C LYS A 2 18.36 -25.63 -87.27
N LYS A 3 17.46 -26.22 -86.44
CA LYS A 3 16.72 -25.51 -85.37
C LYS A 3 17.57 -25.40 -84.16
N ASN A 4 17.86 -24.17 -83.72
CA ASN A 4 18.48 -23.87 -82.42
C ASN A 4 17.36 -23.81 -81.42
N ILE A 5 17.39 -24.69 -80.41
CA ILE A 5 16.54 -24.62 -79.20
C ILE A 5 17.34 -23.88 -78.16
N ALA A 6 16.88 -22.68 -77.81
CA ALA A 6 17.40 -21.92 -76.68
C ALA A 6 16.77 -22.43 -75.41
N LEU A 7 17.57 -22.95 -74.51
CA LEU A 7 17.19 -23.36 -73.15
C LEU A 7 17.17 -22.11 -72.22
N VAL A 8 16.02 -21.63 -71.91
CA VAL A 8 15.87 -20.57 -70.92
C VAL A 8 15.86 -21.22 -69.52
N GLY A 9 16.98 -21.08 -68.84
CA GLY A 9 17.09 -21.51 -67.44
C GLY A 9 16.29 -20.55 -66.51
N LEU A 10 15.21 -21.04 -65.95
CA LEU A 10 14.43 -20.34 -64.92
C LEU A 10 15.17 -20.48 -63.57
N MET A 11 15.90 -19.44 -63.16
CA MET A 11 16.50 -19.35 -61.84
C MET A 11 15.39 -19.01 -60.85
N ALA A 12 14.82 -20.01 -60.19
CA ALA A 12 13.90 -19.83 -59.08
C ALA A 12 14.70 -19.30 -57.89
N MET A 13 14.64 -17.97 -57.64
CA MET A 13 15.03 -17.41 -56.36
C MET A 13 14.02 -17.85 -55.30
N THR A 14 14.38 -18.86 -54.53
CA THR A 14 13.68 -19.18 -53.30
C THR A 14 14.00 -18.07 -52.28
N LEU A 15 13.14 -17.09 -52.22
CA LEU A 15 13.06 -16.20 -51.02
C LEU A 15 12.60 -17.08 -49.86
N SER A 16 13.54 -17.62 -49.12
CA SER A 16 13.25 -18.15 -47.79
C SER A 16 12.85 -16.97 -46.92
N ALA A 17 11.53 -16.79 -46.79
CA ALA A 17 10.99 -15.99 -45.69
C ALA A 17 11.46 -16.65 -44.36
N GLN A 18 12.57 -16.17 -43.82
CA GLN A 18 12.91 -16.48 -42.43
C GLN A 18 11.79 -15.90 -41.58
N ALA A 19 10.84 -16.75 -41.16
CA ALA A 19 9.98 -16.42 -40.06
C ALA A 19 10.90 -15.97 -38.91
N GLN A 20 10.75 -14.73 -38.44
CA GLN A 20 11.46 -14.23 -37.27
C GLN A 20 11.05 -15.14 -36.10
N ASN A 21 11.87 -16.14 -35.84
CA ASN A 21 11.74 -16.95 -34.63
C ASN A 21 12.27 -16.07 -33.49
N GLY A 22 11.40 -15.60 -32.58
CA GLY A 22 11.79 -14.76 -31.46
C GLY A 22 12.75 -15.42 -30.46
N GLY A 23 13.19 -16.65 -30.73
CA GLY A 23 14.19 -17.37 -29.92
C GLY A 23 15.60 -16.86 -30.14
N ILE A 24 16.49 -17.07 -29.16
CA ILE A 24 17.91 -16.77 -29.25
C ILE A 24 18.55 -17.77 -30.24
N SER A 25 18.93 -17.31 -31.44
CA SER A 25 19.62 -18.13 -32.42
C SER A 25 21.08 -18.41 -32.04
N ALA A 26 21.72 -19.40 -32.69
CA ALA A 26 23.12 -19.69 -32.42
C ALA A 26 24.04 -18.49 -32.72
N ASP A 27 23.76 -17.75 -33.80
CA ASP A 27 24.52 -16.55 -34.16
C ASP A 27 24.28 -15.39 -33.16
N MET A 28 23.05 -15.18 -32.72
CA MET A 28 22.72 -14.21 -31.68
C MET A 28 23.45 -14.58 -30.38
N LEU A 29 23.40 -15.85 -29.95
CA LEU A 29 24.11 -16.31 -28.76
C LEU A 29 25.61 -16.11 -28.84
N LYS A 30 26.20 -16.35 -30.04
CA LYS A 30 27.62 -16.08 -30.28
C LYS A 30 27.96 -14.60 -30.06
N GLN A 31 27.19 -13.69 -30.67
CA GLN A 31 27.38 -12.24 -30.51
C GLN A 31 27.23 -11.80 -29.05
N ILE A 32 26.22 -12.31 -28.33
CA ILE A 32 26.02 -12.04 -26.90
C ILE A 32 27.24 -12.49 -26.09
N LYS A 33 27.75 -13.69 -26.32
CA LYS A 33 28.95 -14.18 -25.61
C LYS A 33 30.18 -13.35 -25.91
N GLU A 34 30.37 -12.93 -27.18
CA GLU A 34 31.49 -12.10 -27.62
C GLU A 34 31.44 -10.68 -27.02
N SER A 35 30.22 -10.17 -26.68
CA SER A 35 30.07 -8.87 -26.04
C SER A 35 30.54 -8.83 -24.58
N TYR A 36 30.77 -9.99 -23.94
CA TYR A 36 31.26 -10.09 -22.56
C TYR A 36 32.62 -10.73 -22.49
N GLN A 37 33.65 -9.90 -22.26
CA GLN A 37 35.03 -10.33 -22.12
C GLN A 37 35.55 -9.92 -20.74
N PRO A 38 35.44 -10.80 -19.73
CA PRO A 38 35.76 -10.45 -18.35
C PRO A 38 37.25 -10.21 -18.12
N GLY A 39 37.59 -9.03 -17.66
CA GLY A 39 38.91 -8.66 -17.16
C GLY A 39 39.15 -9.11 -15.73
N ALA A 40 40.19 -8.56 -15.10
CA ALA A 40 40.51 -8.87 -13.69
C ALA A 40 39.47 -8.36 -12.72
N SER A 41 38.90 -7.17 -12.98
CA SER A 41 37.84 -6.55 -12.13
C SER A 41 36.55 -7.36 -12.16
N GLU A 42 36.10 -7.79 -13.35
CA GLU A 42 34.89 -8.60 -13.48
C GLU A 42 35.04 -9.98 -12.82
N LYS A 43 36.26 -10.57 -12.88
CA LYS A 43 36.55 -11.82 -12.15
C LYS A 43 36.49 -11.64 -10.64
N ALA A 44 37.03 -10.50 -10.12
CA ALA A 44 36.96 -10.19 -8.70
C ALA A 44 35.52 -9.94 -8.25
N LEU A 45 34.74 -9.19 -9.03
CA LEU A 45 33.30 -8.97 -8.77
C LEU A 45 32.50 -10.28 -8.81
N TYR A 46 32.75 -11.15 -9.78
CA TYR A 46 32.12 -12.47 -9.83
C TYR A 46 32.38 -13.27 -8.56
N ASN A 47 33.64 -13.32 -8.10
CA ASN A 47 34.00 -14.04 -6.87
C ASN A 47 33.31 -13.43 -5.62
N ALA A 48 33.23 -12.11 -5.54
CA ALA A 48 32.57 -11.42 -4.46
C ALA A 48 31.03 -11.70 -4.48
N MET A 49 30.38 -11.57 -5.64
CA MET A 49 28.95 -11.81 -5.81
C MET A 49 28.55 -13.28 -5.65
N ALA A 50 29.46 -14.21 -5.96
CA ALA A 50 29.22 -15.65 -5.74
C ALA A 50 29.15 -16.02 -4.25
N GLY A 51 29.78 -15.24 -3.37
CA GLY A 51 29.85 -15.50 -1.93
C GLY A 51 29.08 -14.50 -1.06
N THR A 52 28.55 -13.40 -1.62
CA THR A 52 27.95 -12.29 -0.82
C THR A 52 26.73 -11.72 -1.54
N SER A 53 25.74 -11.30 -0.75
CA SER A 53 24.52 -10.65 -1.27
C SER A 53 24.86 -9.39 -2.07
N ILE A 54 24.21 -9.22 -3.23
CA ILE A 54 24.31 -8.03 -4.09
C ILE A 54 24.04 -6.75 -3.29
N ALA A 55 23.00 -6.73 -2.44
CA ALA A 55 22.65 -5.57 -1.63
C ALA A 55 23.77 -5.18 -0.64
N VAL A 56 24.54 -6.15 -0.13
CA VAL A 56 25.70 -5.86 0.74
C VAL A 56 26.84 -5.24 -0.06
N LEU A 57 27.12 -5.74 -1.25
CA LEU A 57 28.19 -5.24 -2.12
C LEU A 57 27.88 -3.87 -2.73
N ALA A 58 26.60 -3.60 -3.00
CA ALA A 58 26.15 -2.33 -3.56
C ALA A 58 26.06 -1.20 -2.51
N LYS A 59 26.24 -1.50 -1.20
CA LYS A 59 26.19 -0.43 -0.17
C LYS A 59 27.18 0.68 -0.48
N ASN A 60 26.66 1.89 -0.54
CA ASN A 60 27.47 3.09 -0.74
C ASN A 60 28.03 3.59 0.60
N HIS A 61 29.26 3.23 0.90
CA HIS A 61 29.91 3.61 2.14
C HIS A 61 30.25 5.12 2.23
N GLU A 62 30.35 5.82 1.12
CA GLU A 62 30.59 7.26 1.09
C GLU A 62 29.37 8.03 1.62
N ASN A 63 28.16 7.48 1.46
CA ASN A 63 26.93 8.09 1.96
C ASN A 63 26.75 7.94 3.49
N TYR A 64 27.55 7.15 4.18
CA TYR A 64 27.40 6.93 5.63
C TYR A 64 27.57 8.19 6.48
N ALA A 65 28.43 9.11 6.04
CA ALA A 65 28.71 10.36 6.76
C ALA A 65 27.54 11.36 6.71
N ASN A 66 26.59 11.19 5.81
CA ASN A 66 25.50 12.14 5.56
C ASN A 66 24.30 11.95 6.51
N PHE A 67 24.33 10.91 7.36
CA PHE A 67 23.24 10.64 8.28
C PHE A 67 23.20 11.65 9.43
N ASN A 68 22.03 12.25 9.63
CA ASN A 68 21.74 13.17 10.72
C ASN A 68 20.25 13.09 11.06
N ALA A 69 19.92 13.04 12.35
CA ALA A 69 18.57 12.90 12.89
C ALA A 69 17.99 14.19 13.48
N ASP A 70 18.61 15.34 13.23
CA ASP A 70 18.12 16.63 13.66
C ASP A 70 17.07 17.17 12.65
N PHE A 71 16.00 17.73 13.14
CA PHE A 71 14.89 18.26 12.34
C PHE A 71 14.48 19.63 12.84
N SER A 72 14.24 20.56 11.91
CA SER A 72 13.75 21.90 12.24
C SER A 72 12.33 21.90 12.80
N HIS A 73 11.49 20.94 12.37
CA HIS A 73 10.11 20.77 12.82
C HIS A 73 9.82 19.28 13.03
N LYS A 74 9.31 18.95 14.22
CA LYS A 74 9.01 17.56 14.58
C LYS A 74 7.80 17.50 15.51
N VAL A 75 6.85 16.66 15.18
CA VAL A 75 5.71 16.30 16.06
C VAL A 75 6.19 15.26 17.08
N ILE A 76 5.64 15.30 18.28
CA ILE A 76 6.02 14.36 19.35
C ILE A 76 5.44 12.98 19.04
N SER A 77 6.29 11.95 19.01
CA SER A 77 5.88 10.55 18.97
C SER A 77 5.50 10.07 20.38
N HIS A 78 4.41 9.30 20.45
CA HIS A 78 3.86 8.77 21.71
C HIS A 78 4.11 7.26 21.89
N GLY A 79 5.22 6.77 21.38
CA GLY A 79 5.61 5.36 21.41
C GLY A 79 5.52 4.71 20.03
N ILE A 80 6.31 3.66 19.87
CA ILE A 80 6.42 2.91 18.62
C ILE A 80 5.57 1.66 18.72
N THR A 81 4.73 1.42 17.71
CA THR A 81 3.92 0.21 17.58
C THR A 81 4.65 -0.87 16.80
N ASP A 82 4.16 -2.12 16.86
CA ASP A 82 4.74 -3.25 16.17
C ASP A 82 3.65 -4.13 15.55
N GLN A 83 3.49 -4.05 14.22
CA GLN A 83 2.52 -4.84 13.47
C GLN A 83 2.90 -6.33 13.34
N LYS A 84 4.10 -6.72 13.74
CA LYS A 84 4.64 -8.07 13.61
C LYS A 84 4.56 -8.60 12.16
N SER A 85 4.26 -9.88 12.01
CA SER A 85 4.12 -10.56 10.71
C SER A 85 2.68 -10.43 10.17
N SER A 86 2.22 -9.18 9.99
CA SER A 86 0.88 -8.89 9.48
C SER A 86 0.89 -7.75 8.45
N GLY A 87 -0.02 -7.78 7.48
CA GLY A 87 -0.21 -6.73 6.47
C GLY A 87 -1.07 -5.57 6.97
N ARG A 88 -0.89 -5.11 8.22
CA ARG A 88 -1.74 -4.11 8.87
C ARG A 88 -1.09 -2.74 9.02
N CYS A 89 -0.02 -2.43 8.28
CA CYS A 89 0.69 -1.15 8.39
C CYS A 89 -0.26 0.04 8.22
N TRP A 90 -1.19 -0.03 7.28
CA TRP A 90 -2.20 0.99 7.04
C TRP A 90 -3.05 1.28 8.30
N LEU A 91 -3.46 0.23 9.01
CA LEU A 91 -4.28 0.35 10.21
C LEU A 91 -3.47 0.91 11.40
N PHE A 92 -2.26 0.39 11.61
CA PHE A 92 -1.34 0.93 12.62
C PHE A 92 -1.06 2.42 12.38
N THR A 93 -0.74 2.79 11.15
CA THR A 93 -0.49 4.18 10.76
C THR A 93 -1.68 5.09 11.07
N GLY A 94 -2.88 4.72 10.63
CA GLY A 94 -4.05 5.55 10.87
C GLY A 94 -4.42 5.67 12.34
N LEU A 95 -4.35 4.58 13.10
CA LEU A 95 -4.58 4.60 14.54
C LEU A 95 -3.50 5.40 15.28
N ASN A 96 -2.24 5.38 14.84
CA ASN A 96 -1.17 6.20 15.41
C ASN A 96 -1.41 7.70 15.18
N VAL A 97 -1.89 8.11 14.00
CA VAL A 97 -2.31 9.50 13.74
C VAL A 97 -3.41 9.93 14.70
N LEU A 98 -4.46 9.11 14.86
CA LEU A 98 -5.59 9.41 15.76
C LEU A 98 -5.17 9.37 17.23
N ARG A 99 -4.28 8.45 17.61
CA ARG A 99 -3.69 8.37 18.94
C ARG A 99 -2.97 9.67 19.31
N ALA A 100 -2.13 10.19 18.42
CA ALA A 100 -1.39 11.43 18.64
C ALA A 100 -2.34 12.60 18.90
N GLN A 101 -3.43 12.73 18.13
CA GLN A 101 -4.45 13.75 18.31
C GLN A 101 -5.17 13.61 19.67
N MET A 102 -5.58 12.41 20.04
CA MET A 102 -6.25 12.14 21.31
C MET A 102 -5.33 12.46 22.51
N MET A 103 -4.08 11.99 22.46
CA MET A 103 -3.12 12.21 23.54
C MET A 103 -2.82 13.70 23.72
N ALA A 104 -2.63 14.45 22.64
CA ALA A 104 -2.43 15.90 22.70
C ALA A 104 -3.64 16.62 23.29
N LYS A 105 -4.85 16.25 22.86
CA LYS A 105 -6.11 16.88 23.31
C LYS A 105 -6.41 16.67 24.79
N TYR A 106 -6.13 15.46 25.31
CA TYR A 106 -6.46 15.07 26.68
C TYR A 106 -5.27 15.03 27.64
N GLY A 107 -4.06 15.39 27.18
CA GLY A 107 -2.85 15.38 28.00
C GLY A 107 -2.46 13.97 28.49
N LEU A 108 -2.66 12.95 27.66
CA LEU A 108 -2.38 11.57 28.03
C LEU A 108 -0.90 11.24 27.80
N ASN A 109 -0.31 10.49 28.73
CA ASN A 109 1.07 10.03 28.60
C ASN A 109 1.20 8.73 27.81
N GLU A 110 0.19 7.85 27.95
CA GLU A 110 0.13 6.54 27.31
C GLU A 110 -1.26 6.27 26.76
N MET A 111 -1.36 5.82 25.55
CA MET A 111 -2.59 5.36 24.91
C MET A 111 -2.24 4.57 23.67
N GLU A 112 -2.93 3.47 23.45
CA GLU A 112 -2.91 2.72 22.20
C GLU A 112 -4.33 2.22 21.91
N PHE A 113 -4.77 2.34 20.66
CA PHE A 113 -6.01 1.75 20.18
C PHE A 113 -5.79 0.28 19.83
N SER A 114 -6.82 -0.53 19.98
CA SER A 114 -6.77 -1.94 19.55
C SER A 114 -6.82 -2.06 18.03
N GLN A 115 -5.70 -2.41 17.43
CA GLN A 115 -5.64 -2.77 16.03
C GLN A 115 -6.41 -4.06 15.78
N ASN A 116 -6.33 -5.02 16.70
CA ASN A 116 -7.04 -6.29 16.62
C ASN A 116 -8.57 -6.11 16.52
N TYR A 117 -9.14 -5.18 17.31
CA TYR A 117 -10.58 -4.84 17.24
C TYR A 117 -10.99 -4.32 15.87
N CYS A 118 -10.28 -3.32 15.35
CA CYS A 118 -10.57 -2.72 14.05
C CYS A 118 -10.35 -3.73 12.92
N PHE A 119 -9.29 -4.52 13.01
CA PHE A 119 -8.95 -5.53 11.99
C PHE A 119 -9.97 -6.67 11.93
N PHE A 120 -10.55 -7.08 13.07
CA PHE A 120 -11.63 -8.06 13.08
C PHE A 120 -12.79 -7.62 12.17
N TYR A 121 -13.25 -6.39 12.34
CA TYR A 121 -14.35 -5.85 11.53
C TYR A 121 -13.95 -5.57 10.09
N ASP A 122 -12.70 -5.15 9.86
CA ASP A 122 -12.16 -5.00 8.52
C ASP A 122 -12.23 -6.31 7.73
N GLN A 123 -11.78 -7.40 8.32
CA GLN A 123 -11.80 -8.71 7.67
C GLN A 123 -13.23 -9.24 7.44
N LEU A 124 -14.15 -8.98 8.38
CA LEU A 124 -15.56 -9.33 8.22
C LEU A 124 -16.23 -8.54 7.10
N GLU A 125 -15.96 -7.23 7.03
CA GLU A 125 -16.52 -6.36 5.99
C GLU A 125 -15.94 -6.64 4.60
N LYS A 126 -14.66 -6.91 4.50
CA LYS A 126 -14.04 -7.36 3.23
C LYS A 126 -14.61 -8.70 2.76
N ALA A 127 -14.89 -9.62 3.68
CA ALA A 127 -15.57 -10.86 3.35
C ALA A 127 -16.99 -10.60 2.80
N ASN A 128 -17.73 -9.66 3.42
CA ASN A 128 -19.03 -9.22 2.89
C ASN A 128 -18.90 -8.52 1.53
N LEU A 129 -17.92 -7.65 1.34
CA LEU A 129 -17.63 -6.98 0.08
C LEU A 129 -17.40 -7.99 -1.06
N PHE A 130 -16.59 -9.03 -0.79
CA PHE A 130 -16.36 -10.11 -1.74
C PHE A 130 -17.65 -10.87 -2.08
N LEU A 131 -18.36 -11.38 -1.05
CA LEU A 131 -19.58 -12.20 -1.26
C LEU A 131 -20.68 -11.39 -1.97
N GLN A 132 -20.84 -10.11 -1.64
CA GLN A 132 -21.79 -9.24 -2.33
C GLN A 132 -21.36 -8.98 -3.78
N GLY A 133 -20.06 -8.75 -4.03
CA GLY A 133 -19.52 -8.61 -5.37
C GLY A 133 -19.77 -9.85 -6.25
N ILE A 134 -19.71 -11.04 -5.66
CA ILE A 134 -20.08 -12.29 -6.34
C ILE A 134 -21.58 -12.32 -6.67
N ILE A 135 -22.45 -11.89 -5.75
CA ILE A 135 -23.90 -11.81 -6.01
C ILE A 135 -24.18 -10.79 -7.12
N ASP A 136 -23.54 -9.63 -7.09
CA ASP A 136 -23.74 -8.55 -8.08
C ASP A 136 -23.27 -8.97 -9.49
N THR A 137 -22.26 -9.82 -9.57
CA THR A 137 -21.67 -10.30 -10.83
C THR A 137 -22.17 -11.70 -11.25
N ARG A 138 -23.19 -12.25 -10.60
CA ARG A 138 -23.65 -13.64 -10.78
C ARG A 138 -24.04 -14.00 -12.20
N GLU A 139 -24.52 -13.01 -12.99
CA GLU A 139 -24.95 -13.20 -14.40
C GLU A 139 -23.74 -13.15 -15.37
N LYS A 140 -22.57 -12.72 -14.90
CA LYS A 140 -21.38 -12.64 -15.74
C LYS A 140 -20.65 -13.99 -15.79
N PRO A 141 -19.97 -14.34 -16.89
CA PRO A 141 -19.17 -15.58 -16.97
C PRO A 141 -17.95 -15.53 -16.04
N MET A 142 -17.35 -16.68 -15.78
CA MET A 142 -16.15 -16.78 -14.90
C MET A 142 -14.94 -16.03 -15.47
N GLU A 143 -14.87 -15.89 -16.80
CA GLU A 143 -13.80 -15.21 -17.55
C GLU A 143 -13.98 -13.68 -17.59
N ASP A 144 -15.12 -13.15 -17.08
CA ASP A 144 -15.27 -11.69 -16.91
C ASP A 144 -14.18 -11.17 -15.97
N LYS A 145 -13.51 -10.10 -16.40
CA LYS A 145 -12.34 -9.57 -15.68
C LYS A 145 -12.66 -9.17 -14.23
N MET A 146 -13.87 -8.69 -13.96
CA MET A 146 -14.30 -8.35 -12.59
C MET A 146 -14.51 -9.60 -11.74
N VAL A 147 -15.11 -10.66 -12.31
CA VAL A 147 -15.29 -11.94 -11.62
C VAL A 147 -13.93 -12.57 -11.32
N GLU A 148 -13.04 -12.59 -12.31
CA GLU A 148 -11.66 -13.08 -12.11
C GLU A 148 -10.94 -12.30 -11.00
N TRP A 149 -11.04 -10.95 -11.02
CA TRP A 149 -10.42 -10.09 -10.02
C TRP A 149 -10.95 -10.39 -8.61
N LEU A 150 -12.28 -10.52 -8.43
CA LEU A 150 -12.88 -10.89 -7.15
C LEU A 150 -12.34 -12.22 -6.63
N PHE A 151 -12.32 -13.26 -7.45
CA PHE A 151 -11.81 -14.57 -7.03
C PHE A 151 -10.29 -14.60 -6.79
N ARG A 152 -9.51 -13.74 -7.43
CA ARG A 152 -8.09 -13.58 -7.14
C ARG A 152 -7.86 -12.87 -5.81
N ASN A 153 -8.73 -11.93 -5.46
CA ASN A 153 -8.59 -11.04 -4.29
C ASN A 153 -9.79 -11.17 -3.33
N PRO A 154 -10.09 -12.36 -2.77
CA PRO A 154 -11.27 -12.56 -1.92
C PRO A 154 -11.13 -11.88 -0.55
N LEU A 155 -9.90 -11.67 -0.10
CA LEU A 155 -9.54 -11.08 1.19
C LEU A 155 -8.08 -10.60 1.14
N SER A 156 -7.79 -9.49 1.79
CA SER A 156 -6.44 -8.95 1.97
C SER A 156 -6.30 -8.41 3.39
N ASP A 157 -5.10 -8.52 3.96
CA ASP A 157 -4.73 -7.85 5.22
C ASP A 157 -4.52 -6.35 5.01
N GLY A 158 -4.06 -5.99 3.82
CA GLY A 158 -3.73 -4.62 3.45
C GLY A 158 -4.94 -3.71 3.33
N GLY A 159 -4.70 -2.43 3.28
CA GLY A 159 -5.72 -1.41 3.15
C GLY A 159 -5.13 -0.02 3.02
N GLN A 160 -5.97 0.95 3.30
CA GLN A 160 -5.61 2.37 3.24
C GLN A 160 -6.54 3.21 4.12
N PHE A 161 -6.35 4.53 4.13
CA PHE A 161 -7.06 5.42 5.07
C PHE A 161 -8.59 5.36 4.97
N THR A 162 -9.16 5.11 3.79
CA THR A 162 -10.62 4.92 3.65
C THR A 162 -11.14 3.76 4.49
N GLY A 163 -10.37 2.66 4.55
CA GLY A 163 -10.72 1.53 5.44
C GLY A 163 -10.75 1.93 6.91
N ILE A 164 -9.83 2.80 7.34
CA ILE A 164 -9.82 3.31 8.74
C ILE A 164 -11.08 4.13 9.00
N SER A 165 -11.39 5.09 8.12
CA SER A 165 -12.57 5.95 8.29
C SER A 165 -13.87 5.15 8.29
N ASP A 166 -13.99 4.16 7.42
CA ASP A 166 -15.18 3.31 7.29
C ASP A 166 -15.36 2.41 8.52
N ILE A 167 -14.30 1.72 8.95
CA ILE A 167 -14.36 0.79 10.09
C ILE A 167 -14.59 1.54 11.40
N ILE A 168 -13.86 2.61 11.66
CA ILE A 168 -14.03 3.40 12.87
C ILE A 168 -15.40 4.10 12.88
N GLY A 169 -15.82 4.66 11.76
CA GLY A 169 -17.13 5.30 11.62
C GLY A 169 -18.29 4.33 11.91
N LYS A 170 -18.17 3.08 11.46
CA LYS A 170 -19.22 2.06 11.60
C LYS A 170 -19.18 1.32 12.94
N TYR A 171 -17.99 0.98 13.45
CA TYR A 171 -17.82 0.09 14.60
C TYR A 171 -17.18 0.76 15.82
N GLY A 172 -16.69 2.00 15.70
CA GLY A 172 -15.99 2.68 16.78
C GLY A 172 -14.56 2.16 16.97
N VAL A 173 -13.98 2.49 18.11
CA VAL A 173 -12.64 2.05 18.54
C VAL A 173 -12.64 1.68 20.01
N VAL A 174 -11.67 0.89 20.43
CA VAL A 174 -11.42 0.54 21.83
C VAL A 174 -9.94 0.67 22.18
N PRO A 175 -9.56 0.87 23.46
CA PRO A 175 -8.18 0.78 23.89
C PRO A 175 -7.58 -0.61 23.65
N ALA A 176 -6.27 -0.69 23.39
CA ALA A 176 -5.57 -1.96 23.17
C ALA A 176 -5.73 -2.96 24.32
N SER A 177 -5.78 -2.48 25.55
CA SER A 177 -6.00 -3.31 26.75
C SER A 177 -7.37 -3.99 26.80
N VAL A 178 -8.36 -3.49 26.06
CA VAL A 178 -9.73 -4.02 26.03
C VAL A 178 -9.87 -5.20 25.06
N MET A 179 -9.19 -5.14 23.95
CA MET A 179 -9.07 -6.25 22.99
C MET A 179 -7.62 -6.35 22.50
N PRO A 180 -6.75 -7.03 23.26
CA PRO A 180 -5.34 -7.12 22.94
C PRO A 180 -5.07 -7.98 21.68
N GLU A 181 -3.85 -7.85 21.17
CA GLU A 181 -3.38 -8.71 20.08
C GLU A 181 -3.36 -10.19 20.49
N THR A 182 -3.52 -11.07 19.52
CA THR A 182 -3.41 -12.52 19.62
C THR A 182 -2.26 -13.00 18.76
N PHE A 183 -1.82 -14.24 18.94
CA PHE A 183 -0.84 -14.83 18.04
C PHE A 183 -1.27 -14.76 16.57
N SER A 184 -2.55 -14.98 16.28
CA SER A 184 -3.08 -14.96 14.90
C SER A 184 -3.20 -13.56 14.34
N SER A 185 -3.48 -12.53 15.15
CA SER A 185 -3.50 -11.14 14.68
C SER A 185 -2.08 -10.60 14.45
N GLU A 186 -1.09 -11.08 15.20
CA GLU A 186 0.32 -10.79 14.98
C GLU A 186 0.94 -11.61 13.84
N ASN A 187 0.27 -12.68 13.36
CA ASN A 187 0.74 -13.61 12.31
C ASN A 187 -0.43 -13.97 11.37
N THR A 188 -0.88 -13.01 10.58
CA THR A 188 -2.16 -13.06 9.86
C THR A 188 -2.19 -14.01 8.67
N SER A 189 -1.07 -14.32 8.04
CA SER A 189 -0.99 -15.05 6.76
C SER A 189 -1.76 -16.37 6.74
N GLN A 190 -1.74 -17.15 7.85
CA GLN A 190 -2.41 -18.44 7.93
C GLN A 190 -3.94 -18.30 7.97
N ILE A 191 -4.45 -17.44 8.83
CA ILE A 191 -5.92 -17.23 8.96
C ILE A 191 -6.48 -16.57 7.72
N SER A 192 -5.80 -15.56 7.15
CA SER A 192 -6.21 -14.90 5.91
C SER A 192 -6.29 -15.87 4.75
N ARG A 193 -5.31 -16.79 4.62
CA ARG A 193 -5.35 -17.86 3.62
C ARG A 193 -6.55 -18.79 3.80
N LEU A 194 -6.86 -19.20 5.04
CA LEU A 194 -7.98 -20.11 5.32
C LEU A 194 -9.34 -19.45 5.07
N VAL A 195 -9.51 -18.21 5.51
CA VAL A 195 -10.73 -17.43 5.26
C VAL A 195 -10.88 -17.16 3.75
N GLY A 196 -9.82 -16.76 3.07
CA GLY A 196 -9.82 -16.53 1.63
C GLY A 196 -10.20 -17.79 0.83
N LEU A 197 -9.70 -18.98 1.24
CA LEU A 197 -10.09 -20.24 0.63
C LEU A 197 -11.59 -20.54 0.83
N LYS A 198 -12.09 -20.32 2.06
CA LYS A 198 -13.52 -20.51 2.37
C LYS A 198 -14.41 -19.53 1.61
N LEU A 199 -13.99 -18.28 1.45
CA LEU A 199 -14.70 -17.29 0.65
C LEU A 199 -14.79 -17.69 -0.83
N LYS A 200 -13.72 -18.23 -1.41
CA LYS A 200 -13.78 -18.76 -2.81
C LYS A 200 -14.77 -19.89 -2.94
N GLU A 201 -14.80 -20.83 -2.00
CA GLU A 201 -15.81 -21.92 -1.95
C GLU A 201 -17.23 -21.35 -1.86
N PHE A 202 -17.48 -20.40 -0.97
CA PHE A 202 -18.75 -19.72 -0.80
C PHE A 202 -19.15 -18.94 -2.07
N GLY A 203 -18.20 -18.26 -2.71
CA GLY A 203 -18.44 -17.56 -3.98
C GLY A 203 -18.93 -18.51 -5.07
N LEU A 204 -18.33 -19.70 -5.21
CA LEU A 204 -18.80 -20.71 -6.16
C LEU A 204 -20.21 -21.18 -5.80
N GLN A 205 -20.50 -21.48 -4.53
CA GLN A 205 -21.84 -21.90 -4.09
C GLN A 205 -22.90 -20.85 -4.38
N LEU A 206 -22.63 -19.56 -4.17
CA LEU A 206 -23.55 -18.47 -4.50
C LEU A 206 -23.83 -18.41 -6.01
N ARG A 207 -22.83 -18.58 -6.85
CA ARG A 207 -22.97 -18.59 -8.30
C ARG A 207 -23.77 -19.80 -8.79
N GLU A 208 -23.51 -20.98 -8.23
CA GLU A 208 -24.29 -22.20 -8.54
C GLU A 208 -25.77 -22.05 -8.16
N GLU A 209 -26.06 -21.47 -6.99
CA GLU A 209 -27.47 -21.22 -6.61
C GLU A 209 -28.13 -20.19 -7.52
N ALA A 210 -27.42 -19.15 -7.92
CA ALA A 210 -27.95 -18.18 -8.88
C ALA A 210 -28.26 -18.84 -10.24
N GLN A 211 -27.36 -19.72 -10.72
CA GLN A 211 -27.58 -20.49 -11.97
C GLN A 211 -28.80 -21.42 -11.89
N LYS A 212 -29.11 -21.94 -10.69
CA LYS A 212 -30.35 -22.71 -10.44
C LYS A 212 -31.61 -21.85 -10.35
N GLY A 213 -31.49 -20.53 -10.54
CA GLY A 213 -32.59 -19.57 -10.50
C GLY A 213 -32.96 -19.04 -9.12
N ALA A 214 -32.03 -19.11 -8.15
CA ALA A 214 -32.26 -18.54 -6.81
C ALA A 214 -32.48 -17.02 -6.91
N LYS A 215 -33.53 -16.53 -6.25
CA LYS A 215 -33.83 -15.09 -6.17
C LYS A 215 -32.88 -14.37 -5.24
N ALA A 216 -32.73 -13.06 -5.40
CA ALA A 216 -31.82 -12.21 -4.60
C ALA A 216 -31.97 -12.44 -3.09
N GLY A 217 -33.17 -12.51 -2.53
CA GLY A 217 -33.41 -12.76 -1.12
C GLY A 217 -32.91 -14.12 -0.60
N VAL A 218 -32.84 -15.15 -1.46
CA VAL A 218 -32.26 -16.45 -1.11
C VAL A 218 -30.73 -16.33 -1.02
N LEU A 219 -30.12 -15.63 -1.98
CA LEU A 219 -28.67 -15.40 -2.00
C LEU A 219 -28.22 -14.55 -0.80
N GLU A 220 -28.98 -13.51 -0.45
CA GLU A 220 -28.72 -12.68 0.73
C GLU A 220 -28.80 -13.47 2.05
N LYS A 221 -29.78 -14.36 2.17
CA LYS A 221 -29.86 -15.24 3.35
C LYS A 221 -28.65 -16.17 3.43
N LYS A 222 -28.25 -16.80 2.31
CA LYS A 222 -27.06 -17.64 2.26
C LYS A 222 -25.80 -16.86 2.59
N LYS A 223 -25.63 -15.65 2.04
CA LYS A 223 -24.52 -14.76 2.37
C LYS A 223 -24.43 -14.51 3.88
N THR A 224 -25.56 -14.24 4.55
CA THR A 224 -25.60 -14.04 5.99
C THR A 224 -25.14 -15.27 6.76
N GLU A 225 -25.55 -16.47 6.36
CA GLU A 225 -25.09 -17.73 6.98
C GLU A 225 -23.59 -17.96 6.75
N MET A 226 -23.08 -17.63 5.55
CA MET A 226 -21.66 -17.70 5.20
C MET A 226 -20.83 -16.72 6.02
N LEU A 227 -21.30 -15.49 6.20
CA LEU A 227 -20.67 -14.50 7.06
C LEU A 227 -20.66 -14.94 8.53
N GLY A 228 -21.68 -15.65 9.02
CA GLY A 228 -21.65 -16.27 10.35
C GLY A 228 -20.51 -17.30 10.51
N THR A 229 -20.20 -18.04 9.45
CA THR A 229 -19.03 -18.95 9.43
C THR A 229 -17.72 -18.16 9.47
N VAL A 230 -17.60 -17.10 8.67
CA VAL A 230 -16.41 -16.21 8.68
C VAL A 230 -16.24 -15.56 10.05
N TYR A 231 -17.30 -15.01 10.62
CA TYR A 231 -17.27 -14.43 11.97
C TYR A 231 -16.73 -15.41 13.02
N ARG A 232 -17.20 -16.68 12.97
CA ARG A 232 -16.70 -17.73 13.86
C ARG A 232 -15.19 -17.98 13.65
N MET A 233 -14.72 -18.03 12.40
CA MET A 233 -13.28 -18.22 12.11
C MET A 233 -12.45 -17.07 12.67
N LEU A 234 -12.89 -15.84 12.45
CA LEU A 234 -12.23 -14.63 12.97
C LEU A 234 -12.25 -14.59 14.50
N ALA A 235 -13.39 -14.94 15.13
CA ALA A 235 -13.51 -14.95 16.59
C ALA A 235 -12.60 -15.99 17.26
N LEU A 236 -12.35 -17.12 16.61
CA LEU A 236 -11.39 -18.13 17.08
C LEU A 236 -9.93 -17.67 16.95
N ALA A 237 -9.63 -16.84 15.96
CA ALA A 237 -8.28 -16.36 15.68
C ALA A 237 -7.93 -15.07 16.44
N TYR A 238 -8.83 -14.10 16.46
CA TYR A 238 -8.61 -12.73 16.95
C TYR A 238 -9.29 -12.42 18.28
N GLY A 239 -10.13 -13.32 18.77
CA GLY A 239 -11.02 -13.08 19.90
C GLY A 239 -12.36 -12.47 19.45
N ARG A 240 -13.35 -12.53 20.35
CA ARG A 240 -14.65 -11.95 20.09
C ARG A 240 -14.63 -10.44 20.41
N PRO A 241 -15.05 -9.54 19.52
CA PRO A 241 -15.13 -8.12 19.79
C PRO A 241 -16.03 -7.80 20.99
N VAL A 242 -15.61 -6.82 21.77
CA VAL A 242 -16.37 -6.37 22.93
C VAL A 242 -17.51 -5.45 22.52
N GLU A 243 -18.64 -5.54 23.23
CA GLU A 243 -19.80 -4.66 23.01
C GLU A 243 -19.77 -3.46 23.96
N LYS A 244 -19.22 -3.66 25.18
CA LYS A 244 -19.06 -2.66 26.23
C LYS A 244 -17.80 -2.91 27.02
N PHE A 245 -17.21 -1.84 27.55
CA PHE A 245 -16.03 -1.90 28.41
C PHE A 245 -15.97 -0.71 29.34
N THR A 246 -15.24 -0.86 30.44
CA THR A 246 -14.97 0.23 31.38
C THR A 246 -13.60 0.79 31.15
N TRP A 247 -13.44 2.10 31.08
CA TRP A 247 -12.16 2.75 30.92
C TRP A 247 -12.03 4.00 31.80
N THR A 248 -10.79 4.27 32.23
CA THR A 248 -10.50 5.41 33.13
C THR A 248 -9.59 6.38 32.38
N VAL A 249 -10.00 7.64 32.33
CA VAL A 249 -9.19 8.75 31.83
C VAL A 249 -9.18 9.89 32.83
N ASN A 250 -8.00 10.43 33.16
CA ASN A 250 -7.81 11.51 34.11
C ASN A 250 -8.54 11.28 35.45
N GLY A 251 -8.53 10.03 35.95
CA GLY A 251 -9.17 9.64 37.21
C GLY A 251 -10.69 9.43 37.15
N VAL A 252 -11.33 9.62 35.99
CA VAL A 252 -12.77 9.41 35.80
C VAL A 252 -12.99 8.08 35.07
N THR A 253 -13.69 7.15 35.73
CA THR A 253 -14.05 5.84 35.21
C THR A 253 -15.47 5.86 34.65
N LYS A 254 -15.65 5.41 33.39
CA LYS A 254 -16.98 5.29 32.76
C LYS A 254 -17.10 3.97 32.01
N GLU A 255 -18.33 3.50 31.79
CA GLU A 255 -18.67 2.45 30.83
C GLU A 255 -18.86 3.07 29.45
N TYR A 256 -18.28 2.40 28.44
CA TYR A 256 -18.36 2.80 27.04
C TYR A 256 -18.83 1.65 26.17
N THR A 257 -19.52 1.97 25.09
CA THR A 257 -19.51 1.17 23.87
C THR A 257 -18.37 1.66 22.98
N PRO A 258 -17.85 0.86 22.02
CA PRO A 258 -16.82 1.32 21.09
C PRO A 258 -17.18 2.61 20.36
N GLN A 259 -18.46 2.77 19.98
CA GLN A 259 -18.98 3.97 19.33
C GLN A 259 -19.01 5.18 20.26
N SER A 260 -19.48 5.04 21.52
CA SER A 260 -19.50 6.16 22.46
C SER A 260 -18.09 6.60 22.84
N PHE A 261 -17.14 5.67 22.90
CA PHE A 261 -15.72 5.97 23.11
C PHE A 261 -15.15 6.77 21.93
N TYR A 262 -15.40 6.33 20.71
CA TYR A 262 -15.00 7.07 19.52
C TYR A 262 -15.56 8.49 19.51
N GLN A 263 -16.86 8.66 19.77
CA GLN A 263 -17.51 9.97 19.77
C GLN A 263 -16.97 10.91 20.85
N GLU A 264 -16.71 10.41 22.06
CA GLU A 264 -16.20 11.25 23.16
C GLU A 264 -14.75 11.68 22.90
N PHE A 265 -13.88 10.76 22.48
CA PHE A 265 -12.43 11.02 22.44
C PHE A 265 -11.90 11.49 21.10
N LEU A 266 -12.45 11.03 20.01
CA LEU A 266 -12.04 11.44 18.67
C LEU A 266 -13.06 12.38 18.03
N GLY A 267 -14.34 12.00 17.98
CA GLY A 267 -15.46 12.83 17.55
C GLY A 267 -15.31 13.44 16.14
N ASN A 268 -14.34 12.96 15.38
CA ASN A 268 -14.00 13.49 14.07
C ASN A 268 -14.84 12.80 12.99
N ASP A 269 -15.32 13.56 12.04
CA ASP A 269 -15.80 13.01 10.78
C ASP A 269 -14.58 12.63 9.91
N LEU A 270 -14.07 11.41 10.10
CA LEU A 270 -12.87 10.92 9.43
C LEU A 270 -13.05 10.89 7.91
N THR A 271 -14.26 10.72 7.42
CA THR A 271 -14.56 10.70 5.98
C THR A 271 -14.49 12.08 5.34
N ASN A 272 -14.92 13.13 6.06
CA ASN A 272 -15.05 14.46 5.47
C ASN A 272 -13.99 15.45 5.94
N ASN A 273 -13.24 15.17 7.01
CA ASN A 273 -12.22 16.06 7.54
C ASN A 273 -10.83 15.86 6.95
N TYR A 274 -10.65 14.82 6.17
CA TYR A 274 -9.37 14.47 5.54
C TYR A 274 -9.47 14.50 4.02
N VAL A 275 -8.35 14.79 3.38
CA VAL A 275 -8.18 14.75 1.92
C VAL A 275 -7.06 13.79 1.59
N ILE A 276 -7.34 12.88 0.67
CA ILE A 276 -6.36 11.93 0.17
C ILE A 276 -5.70 12.53 -1.07
N LEU A 277 -4.39 12.68 -1.01
CA LEU A 277 -3.55 13.20 -2.07
C LEU A 277 -2.70 12.06 -2.63
N MET A 278 -2.43 12.09 -3.91
CA MET A 278 -1.51 11.18 -4.59
C MET A 278 -0.56 11.92 -5.51
N ASN A 279 0.67 11.44 -5.61
CA ASN A 279 1.61 11.83 -6.65
C ASN A 279 1.79 10.67 -7.63
N ASP A 280 1.02 10.70 -8.70
CA ASP A 280 1.10 9.77 -9.83
C ASP A 280 1.38 10.52 -11.14
N PRO A 281 2.66 10.66 -11.55
CA PRO A 281 3.01 11.36 -12.78
C PRO A 281 2.64 10.57 -14.05
N SER A 282 2.11 9.35 -13.93
CA SER A 282 1.62 8.59 -15.09
C SER A 282 0.24 9.08 -15.56
N ARG A 283 -0.41 9.94 -14.76
CA ARG A 283 -1.74 10.51 -15.01
C ARG A 283 -1.74 12.03 -14.92
N GLU A 284 -2.83 12.62 -15.42
CA GLU A 284 -3.00 14.08 -15.39
C GLU A 284 -3.10 14.59 -13.95
N PHE A 285 -2.29 15.61 -13.61
CA PHE A 285 -2.38 16.30 -12.34
C PHE A 285 -3.60 17.21 -12.26
N TYR A 286 -3.95 17.62 -11.06
CA TYR A 286 -5.12 18.46 -10.73
C TYR A 286 -6.45 17.82 -11.17
N LYS A 287 -6.50 16.49 -11.08
CA LYS A 287 -7.69 15.66 -11.32
C LYS A 287 -8.05 14.85 -10.08
N CYS A 288 -9.35 14.59 -9.95
CA CYS A 288 -9.90 13.69 -8.98
C CYS A 288 -10.07 12.29 -9.63
N TYR A 289 -9.57 11.26 -8.98
CA TYR A 289 -9.68 9.87 -9.42
C TYR A 289 -10.38 9.04 -8.36
N GLU A 290 -11.13 8.04 -8.79
CA GLU A 290 -11.81 7.06 -7.94
C GLU A 290 -11.50 5.65 -8.46
N ILE A 291 -11.05 4.74 -7.59
CA ILE A 291 -10.76 3.35 -7.97
C ILE A 291 -11.94 2.46 -7.55
N ASP A 292 -12.51 1.74 -8.51
CA ASP A 292 -13.62 0.84 -8.27
C ASP A 292 -13.23 -0.29 -7.29
N TYR A 293 -14.13 -0.60 -6.37
CA TYR A 293 -13.93 -1.60 -5.30
C TYR A 293 -12.81 -1.31 -4.31
N ASP A 294 -12.12 -0.17 -4.42
CA ASP A 294 -11.11 0.23 -3.44
C ASP A 294 -11.80 0.84 -2.20
N ARG A 295 -12.48 -0.01 -1.46
CA ARG A 295 -13.17 0.26 -0.20
C ARG A 295 -13.18 -1.00 0.65
N HIS A 296 -13.39 -0.84 1.95
CA HIS A 296 -13.40 -1.96 2.89
C HIS A 296 -14.81 -2.43 3.23
N VAL A 297 -15.78 -1.54 3.25
CA VAL A 297 -17.19 -1.86 3.49
C VAL A 297 -18.00 -1.73 2.20
N TYR A 298 -19.00 -2.58 2.01
CA TYR A 298 -19.79 -2.58 0.76
C TYR A 298 -20.55 -1.27 0.58
N ASP A 299 -21.12 -0.73 1.64
CA ASP A 299 -21.88 0.53 1.68
C ASP A 299 -20.98 1.78 1.88
N GLY A 300 -19.67 1.61 1.90
CA GLY A 300 -18.67 2.66 1.96
C GLY A 300 -18.41 3.34 0.60
N LYS A 301 -17.52 4.33 0.63
CA LYS A 301 -17.09 5.04 -0.57
C LYS A 301 -15.82 4.40 -1.11
N ASN A 302 -15.76 4.27 -2.44
CA ASN A 302 -14.49 3.94 -3.09
C ASN A 302 -13.43 4.97 -2.76
N TRP A 303 -12.18 4.54 -2.73
CA TRP A 303 -11.06 5.44 -2.54
C TRP A 303 -11.02 6.48 -3.65
N THR A 304 -11.07 7.75 -3.22
CA THR A 304 -11.06 8.92 -4.08
C THR A 304 -9.89 9.81 -3.67
N TYR A 305 -9.08 10.22 -4.62
CA TYR A 305 -7.89 11.02 -4.37
C TYR A 305 -7.74 12.18 -5.37
N VAL A 306 -7.03 13.22 -4.95
CA VAL A 306 -6.59 14.29 -5.83
C VAL A 306 -5.14 14.01 -6.24
N ASN A 307 -4.89 13.91 -7.55
CA ASN A 307 -3.54 13.73 -8.10
C ASN A 307 -2.86 15.09 -8.27
N LEU A 308 -1.71 15.28 -7.62
CA LEU A 308 -1.00 16.54 -7.57
C LEU A 308 0.49 16.39 -7.88
N PRO A 309 1.15 17.45 -8.41
CA PRO A 309 2.60 17.56 -8.38
C PRO A 309 3.14 17.40 -6.95
N ILE A 310 4.35 16.88 -6.82
CA ILE A 310 4.94 16.57 -5.52
C ILE A 310 5.13 17.82 -4.67
N GLU A 311 5.45 18.95 -5.28
CA GLU A 311 5.67 20.23 -4.59
C GLU A 311 4.40 20.72 -3.88
N ASP A 312 3.22 20.63 -4.53
CA ASP A 312 1.94 20.99 -3.90
C ASP A 312 1.66 20.10 -2.67
N ILE A 313 2.03 18.83 -2.72
CA ILE A 313 1.89 17.89 -1.59
C ILE A 313 2.84 18.24 -0.45
N LYS A 314 4.10 18.57 -0.76
CA LYS A 314 5.11 18.99 0.23
C LYS A 314 4.67 20.24 0.99
N GLU A 315 4.08 21.22 0.32
CA GLU A 315 3.56 22.44 0.97
C GLU A 315 2.53 22.10 2.05
N MET A 316 1.57 21.22 1.76
CA MET A 316 0.56 20.79 2.72
C MET A 316 1.15 19.94 3.85
N ALA A 317 2.12 19.07 3.55
CA ALA A 317 2.83 18.27 4.55
C ALA A 317 3.61 19.16 5.53
N ILE A 318 4.33 20.16 5.03
CA ILE A 318 5.06 21.14 5.86
C ILE A 318 4.10 21.94 6.74
N ALA A 319 2.97 22.40 6.19
CA ALA A 319 1.97 23.14 6.96
C ALA A 319 1.40 22.31 8.11
N SER A 320 1.10 21.04 7.87
CA SER A 320 0.60 20.09 8.89
C SER A 320 1.63 19.85 10.00
N ILE A 321 2.89 19.58 9.64
CA ILE A 321 3.96 19.33 10.63
C ILE A 321 4.25 20.58 11.48
N LYS A 322 4.25 21.76 10.88
CA LYS A 322 4.42 23.03 11.60
C LYS A 322 3.31 23.30 12.60
N ASP A 323 2.10 22.81 12.33
CA ASP A 323 0.95 22.85 13.26
C ASP A 323 0.87 21.61 14.17
N SER A 324 1.98 20.92 14.36
CA SER A 324 2.12 19.75 15.25
C SER A 324 1.11 18.62 14.94
N THR A 325 0.77 18.42 13.66
CA THR A 325 -0.17 17.38 13.22
C THR A 325 0.54 16.35 12.35
N MET A 326 0.50 15.08 12.79
CA MET A 326 1.00 13.93 12.03
C MET A 326 0.05 13.57 10.88
N MET A 327 0.58 12.91 9.85
CA MET A 327 -0.19 12.50 8.68
C MET A 327 0.01 11.04 8.35
N TYR A 328 -1.03 10.43 7.77
CA TYR A 328 -0.90 9.16 7.09
C TYR A 328 -0.10 9.36 5.79
N PHE A 329 0.96 8.62 5.64
CA PHE A 329 1.89 8.67 4.51
C PHE A 329 2.11 7.27 3.97
N SER A 330 2.23 7.10 2.64
CA SER A 330 2.62 5.83 2.08
C SER A 330 3.55 5.94 0.88
N CYS A 331 4.37 4.90 0.70
CA CYS A 331 5.49 4.91 -0.23
C CYS A 331 5.88 3.49 -0.68
N ASP A 332 6.83 3.39 -1.60
CA ASP A 332 7.53 2.15 -1.93
C ASP A 332 8.77 2.00 -1.01
N VAL A 333 8.52 1.56 0.22
CA VAL A 333 9.48 1.62 1.32
C VAL A 333 10.77 0.82 1.07
N ALA A 334 10.68 -0.28 0.31
CA ALA A 334 11.81 -1.17 0.09
C ALA A 334 12.90 -0.58 -0.83
N LYS A 335 12.58 0.49 -1.56
CA LYS A 335 13.50 1.09 -2.53
C LYS A 335 14.60 1.88 -1.83
N PHE A 336 15.84 1.49 -2.08
CA PHE A 336 17.05 2.13 -1.51
C PHE A 336 17.03 2.27 0.02
N MET A 337 16.35 1.35 0.73
CA MET A 337 16.26 1.34 2.18
C MET A 337 17.47 0.66 2.82
N ASP A 338 18.25 1.37 3.63
CA ASP A 338 19.15 0.75 4.61
C ASP A 338 18.40 0.49 5.92
N SER A 339 17.85 -0.70 6.07
CA SER A 339 17.01 -1.09 7.20
C SER A 339 17.74 -1.00 8.56
N LYS A 340 19.05 -1.26 8.59
CA LYS A 340 19.85 -1.16 9.84
C LYS A 340 19.99 0.27 10.33
N ARG A 341 20.17 1.22 9.40
CA ARG A 341 20.31 2.64 9.73
C ARG A 341 18.97 3.35 9.84
N GLY A 342 17.92 2.76 9.29
CA GLY A 342 16.63 3.40 9.17
C GLY A 342 16.65 4.58 8.18
N THR A 343 17.39 4.46 7.07
CA THR A 343 17.51 5.53 6.07
C THR A 343 16.93 5.11 4.73
N LEU A 344 16.26 6.05 4.08
CA LEU A 344 15.71 5.98 2.74
C LEU A 344 16.39 7.08 1.92
N ASP A 345 17.32 6.71 1.06
CA ASP A 345 18.17 7.63 0.32
C ASP A 345 18.58 6.97 -1.00
N LEU A 346 18.41 7.66 -2.11
CA LEU A 346 18.79 7.17 -3.46
C LEU A 346 20.26 6.74 -3.51
N ASN A 347 21.09 7.32 -2.64
CA ASN A 347 22.52 7.04 -2.57
C ASN A 347 22.90 5.95 -1.56
N ASN A 348 21.95 5.26 -0.92
CA ASN A 348 22.27 4.15 0.00
C ASN A 348 22.94 2.97 -0.70
N PHE A 349 22.66 2.78 -2.00
CA PHE A 349 23.18 1.68 -2.80
C PHE A 349 23.65 2.16 -4.17
N ASP A 350 24.81 1.73 -4.57
CA ASP A 350 25.38 1.97 -5.90
C ASP A 350 25.33 0.68 -6.75
N TYR A 351 24.13 0.37 -7.22
CA TYR A 351 23.93 -0.78 -8.12
C TYR A 351 24.51 -0.56 -9.50
N GLU A 352 24.59 0.69 -9.96
CA GLU A 352 25.06 1.03 -11.31
C GLU A 352 26.56 0.74 -11.45
N SER A 353 27.37 1.20 -10.50
CA SER A 353 28.79 0.88 -10.46
C SER A 353 29.06 -0.62 -10.30
N LEU A 354 28.26 -1.30 -9.45
CA LEU A 354 28.42 -2.74 -9.22
C LEU A 354 28.12 -3.56 -10.48
N MET A 355 27.06 -3.19 -11.23
CA MET A 355 26.58 -3.93 -12.39
C MET A 355 27.16 -3.42 -13.73
N GLY A 356 27.79 -2.26 -13.74
CA GLY A 356 28.32 -1.62 -14.95
C GLY A 356 27.23 -1.23 -15.95
N THR A 357 26.03 -0.87 -15.45
CA THR A 357 24.88 -0.44 -16.27
C THR A 357 24.01 0.52 -15.50
N THR A 358 23.19 1.31 -16.19
CA THR A 358 22.26 2.27 -15.57
C THR A 358 20.85 1.71 -15.40
N PHE A 359 20.10 2.26 -14.45
CA PHE A 359 18.69 1.95 -14.16
C PHE A 359 17.85 3.24 -14.28
N GLY A 360 17.72 3.77 -15.50
CA GLY A 360 17.28 5.15 -15.79
C GLY A 360 15.76 5.36 -15.88
N MET A 361 14.89 4.49 -15.35
CA MET A 361 13.44 4.73 -15.35
C MET A 361 13.07 5.84 -14.38
N ASP A 362 12.33 6.85 -14.85
CA ASP A 362 11.68 7.84 -14.00
C ASP A 362 10.47 7.26 -13.24
N LYS A 363 9.90 8.02 -12.29
CA LYS A 363 8.75 7.60 -11.49
C LYS A 363 7.55 7.18 -12.33
N LYS A 364 7.25 7.93 -13.40
CA LYS A 364 6.17 7.60 -14.35
C LYS A 364 6.39 6.24 -15.00
N GLN A 365 7.59 6.01 -15.51
CA GLN A 365 7.95 4.76 -16.18
C GLN A 365 7.92 3.58 -15.22
N ARG A 366 8.38 3.76 -13.97
CA ARG A 366 8.31 2.71 -12.94
C ARG A 366 6.86 2.33 -12.59
N ILE A 367 5.94 3.30 -12.51
CA ILE A 367 4.52 3.03 -12.31
C ILE A 367 3.94 2.25 -13.50
N GLN A 368 4.18 2.72 -14.73
CA GLN A 368 3.65 2.11 -15.95
C GLN A 368 4.15 0.68 -16.18
N THR A 369 5.33 0.35 -15.68
CA THR A 369 5.95 -0.98 -15.79
C THR A 369 5.76 -1.86 -14.55
N PHE A 370 5.00 -1.40 -13.56
CA PHE A 370 4.79 -2.07 -12.27
C PHE A 370 6.11 -2.29 -11.48
N ALA A 371 7.15 -1.52 -11.77
CA ALA A 371 8.43 -1.58 -11.06
C ALA A 371 8.39 -0.86 -9.71
N SER A 372 7.41 0.02 -9.49
CA SER A 372 7.18 0.74 -8.22
C SER A 372 5.71 1.04 -8.03
N GLY A 373 5.26 0.95 -6.79
CA GLY A 373 3.91 1.27 -6.33
C GLY A 373 3.90 1.44 -4.81
N SER A 374 2.82 1.97 -4.26
CA SER A 374 2.70 2.08 -2.80
C SER A 374 2.65 0.69 -2.17
N SER A 375 3.52 0.42 -1.21
CA SER A 375 3.64 -0.89 -0.56
C SER A 375 3.56 -0.84 0.96
N HIS A 376 3.74 0.35 1.56
CA HIS A 376 3.80 0.47 3.01
C HIS A 376 3.34 1.84 3.49
N ALA A 377 2.55 1.84 4.56
CA ALA A 377 2.10 3.06 5.23
C ALA A 377 2.87 3.32 6.52
N MET A 378 3.14 4.59 6.79
CA MET A 378 3.84 5.10 7.98
C MET A 378 3.31 6.47 8.36
N THR A 379 3.60 6.92 9.57
CA THR A 379 3.14 8.22 10.07
C THR A 379 4.18 9.30 9.79
N LEU A 380 3.91 10.22 8.87
CA LEU A 380 4.81 11.35 8.58
C LEU A 380 4.74 12.37 9.73
N MET A 381 5.90 12.65 10.35
CA MET A 381 5.95 13.39 11.60
C MET A 381 7.00 14.49 11.70
N ALA A 382 7.98 14.56 10.82
CA ALA A 382 9.00 15.59 10.89
C ALA A 382 9.51 16.00 9.52
N VAL A 383 9.95 17.24 9.41
CA VAL A 383 10.64 17.81 8.26
C VAL A 383 11.81 18.67 8.70
N ASP A 384 12.92 18.58 8.00
CA ASP A 384 14.05 19.48 8.15
C ASP A 384 14.08 20.45 6.96
N LEU A 385 13.94 21.73 7.25
CA LEU A 385 13.92 22.81 6.25
C LEU A 385 15.26 23.53 6.23
N ASP A 386 15.71 23.92 5.05
CA ASP A 386 16.83 24.83 4.88
C ASP A 386 16.47 26.28 5.25
N LYS A 387 17.43 27.19 5.10
CA LYS A 387 17.24 28.63 5.37
C LYS A 387 16.20 29.31 4.46
N ASP A 388 15.95 28.74 3.29
CA ASP A 388 14.99 29.24 2.29
C ASP A 388 13.61 28.56 2.44
N GLY A 389 13.46 27.69 3.46
CA GLY A 389 12.23 26.98 3.78
C GLY A 389 11.97 25.74 2.91
N LYS A 390 12.97 25.26 2.15
CA LYS A 390 12.86 24.06 1.32
C LYS A 390 13.18 22.81 2.16
N PRO A 391 12.45 21.71 1.96
CA PRO A 391 12.71 20.47 2.65
C PRO A 391 14.05 19.85 2.20
N ARG A 392 14.78 19.29 3.14
CA ARG A 392 16.01 18.50 2.91
C ARG A 392 15.81 17.03 3.22
N LYS A 393 15.02 16.75 4.24
CA LYS A 393 14.73 15.39 4.69
C LYS A 393 13.46 15.36 5.52
N TRP A 394 12.90 14.15 5.65
CA TRP A 394 11.66 13.86 6.35
C TRP A 394 11.84 12.69 7.31
N MET A 395 10.99 12.58 8.33
CA MET A 395 10.96 11.43 9.23
C MET A 395 9.55 10.87 9.32
N VAL A 396 9.48 9.55 9.32
CA VAL A 396 8.25 8.80 9.57
C VAL A 396 8.39 7.91 10.80
N GLU A 397 7.32 7.82 11.60
CA GLU A 397 7.16 6.78 12.61
C GLU A 397 6.67 5.51 11.91
N ASN A 398 7.39 4.40 12.12
CA ASN A 398 7.07 3.10 11.53
C ASN A 398 6.41 2.17 12.56
N SER A 399 5.84 1.06 12.11
CA SER A 399 5.18 0.04 12.92
C SER A 399 5.91 -1.31 12.91
N TRP A 400 7.24 -1.27 12.99
CA TRP A 400 8.09 -2.49 13.03
C TRP A 400 8.80 -2.69 14.37
N GLY A 401 8.30 -2.05 15.43
CA GLY A 401 8.90 -2.08 16.75
C GLY A 401 10.02 -1.04 16.94
N ALA A 402 10.33 -0.74 18.19
CA ALA A 402 11.26 0.34 18.56
C ALA A 402 12.72 0.05 18.17
N ASP A 403 13.10 -1.21 18.00
CA ASP A 403 14.45 -1.62 17.63
C ASP A 403 14.70 -1.58 16.11
N ALA A 404 13.65 -1.44 15.29
CA ALA A 404 13.78 -1.36 13.86
C ALA A 404 14.19 0.05 13.38
N GLY A 405 15.05 0.12 12.38
CA GLY A 405 15.50 1.38 11.79
C GLY A 405 16.16 2.31 12.80
N TYR A 406 15.87 3.61 12.72
CA TYR A 406 16.33 4.60 13.68
C TYR A 406 15.34 4.74 14.84
N LYS A 407 15.45 3.90 15.88
CA LYS A 407 14.58 3.92 17.06
C LYS A 407 13.08 3.84 16.67
N GLY A 408 12.74 2.91 15.79
CA GLY A 408 11.37 2.74 15.28
C GLY A 408 10.95 3.71 14.17
N HIS A 409 11.87 4.55 13.69
CA HIS A 409 11.61 5.53 12.64
C HIS A 409 12.43 5.24 11.38
N LEU A 410 11.98 5.80 10.25
CA LEU A 410 12.78 5.93 9.05
C LEU A 410 12.98 7.40 8.71
N ILE A 411 14.20 7.72 8.25
CA ILE A 411 14.59 9.07 7.82
C ILE A 411 14.83 9.00 6.31
N MET A 412 14.14 9.84 5.56
CA MET A 412 14.27 9.89 4.11
C MET A 412 14.79 11.23 3.63
N THR A 413 15.63 11.24 2.59
CA THR A 413 16.02 12.46 1.88
C THR A 413 14.84 13.02 1.10
N ASP A 414 14.88 14.30 0.76
CA ASP A 414 13.81 14.94 -0.02
C ASP A 414 13.75 14.36 -1.44
N GLU A 415 14.91 14.04 -2.04
CA GLU A 415 15.00 13.38 -3.35
C GLU A 415 14.36 11.98 -3.32
N TRP A 416 14.55 11.23 -2.24
CA TRP A 416 13.88 9.93 -2.09
C TRP A 416 12.36 10.10 -1.92
N PHE A 417 11.92 11.10 -1.17
CA PHE A 417 10.51 11.44 -1.02
C PHE A 417 9.87 11.70 -2.39
N ASP A 418 10.51 12.46 -3.27
CA ASP A 418 10.01 12.76 -4.62
C ASP A 418 9.81 11.49 -5.46
N GLU A 419 10.76 10.58 -5.39
CA GLU A 419 10.78 9.38 -6.24
C GLU A 419 9.88 8.25 -5.76
N TYR A 420 9.66 8.09 -4.45
CA TYR A 420 9.01 6.90 -3.90
C TYR A 420 7.82 7.16 -2.98
N MET A 421 7.49 8.40 -2.66
CA MET A 421 6.24 8.77 -2.03
C MET A 421 5.09 8.61 -3.02
N PHE A 422 3.95 8.07 -2.57
CA PHE A 422 2.74 7.95 -3.37
C PHE A 422 1.55 8.68 -2.76
N ARG A 423 1.23 8.44 -1.49
CA ARG A 423 0.00 8.89 -0.85
C ARG A 423 0.28 9.73 0.38
N LEU A 424 -0.50 10.79 0.56
CA LEU A 424 -0.57 11.58 1.78
C LEU A 424 -2.04 11.82 2.13
N VAL A 425 -2.40 11.60 3.38
CA VAL A 425 -3.71 11.98 3.90
C VAL A 425 -3.53 13.13 4.88
N VAL A 426 -4.14 14.24 4.56
CA VAL A 426 -3.96 15.49 5.30
C VAL A 426 -5.31 16.06 5.76
N GLU A 427 -5.34 16.71 6.92
CA GLU A 427 -6.55 17.40 7.36
C GLU A 427 -6.92 18.53 6.41
N LYS A 428 -8.21 18.67 6.15
CA LYS A 428 -8.79 19.64 5.20
C LYS A 428 -8.36 21.08 5.47
N LYS A 429 -8.09 21.43 6.73
CA LYS A 429 -7.66 22.78 7.12
C LYS A 429 -6.32 23.21 6.51
N TYR A 430 -5.46 22.23 6.11
CA TYR A 430 -4.17 22.50 5.45
C TYR A 430 -4.25 22.48 3.92
N VAL A 431 -5.42 22.15 3.36
CA VAL A 431 -5.60 21.99 1.92
C VAL A 431 -6.08 23.30 1.30
N PRO A 432 -5.35 23.86 0.31
CA PRO A 432 -5.76 25.07 -0.37
C PRO A 432 -7.13 24.93 -1.06
N ALA A 433 -7.90 26.03 -1.12
CA ALA A 433 -9.23 26.04 -1.74
C ALA A 433 -9.21 25.49 -3.18
N LYS A 434 -8.17 25.83 -3.98
CA LYS A 434 -7.99 25.32 -5.35
C LYS A 434 -7.98 23.79 -5.43
N VAL A 435 -7.42 23.10 -4.43
CA VAL A 435 -7.36 21.64 -4.35
C VAL A 435 -8.71 21.08 -3.86
N LEU A 436 -9.35 21.73 -2.89
CA LEU A 436 -10.69 21.34 -2.43
C LEU A 436 -11.75 21.45 -3.53
N ASP A 437 -11.60 22.40 -4.45
CA ASP A 437 -12.51 22.55 -5.61
C ASP A 437 -12.38 21.38 -6.59
N ILE A 438 -11.23 20.72 -6.68
CA ILE A 438 -11.05 19.51 -7.51
C ILE A 438 -11.92 18.37 -6.99
N LEU A 439 -12.05 18.21 -5.66
CA LEU A 439 -12.90 17.18 -5.05
C LEU A 439 -14.39 17.33 -5.35
N LYS A 440 -14.83 18.51 -5.75
CA LYS A 440 -16.22 18.77 -6.17
C LYS A 440 -16.52 18.32 -7.60
N GLN A 441 -15.48 18.01 -8.39
CA GLN A 441 -15.61 17.54 -9.75
C GLN A 441 -15.99 16.05 -9.75
N LYS A 442 -16.63 15.59 -10.84
CA LYS A 442 -16.86 14.17 -11.03
C LYS A 442 -15.52 13.46 -11.18
N PRO A 443 -15.22 12.44 -10.37
CA PRO A 443 -13.95 11.74 -10.46
C PRO A 443 -13.83 10.94 -11.76
N VAL A 444 -12.60 10.79 -12.23
CA VAL A 444 -12.25 9.84 -13.29
C VAL A 444 -12.22 8.46 -12.66
N ARG A 445 -13.09 7.56 -13.11
CA ARG A 445 -13.17 6.20 -12.57
C ARG A 445 -12.10 5.30 -13.17
N LEU A 446 -11.42 4.58 -12.29
CA LEU A 446 -10.38 3.61 -12.59
C LEU A 446 -10.88 2.21 -12.20
N PRO A 447 -10.46 1.16 -12.92
CA PRO A 447 -10.93 -0.19 -12.62
C PRO A 447 -10.27 -0.74 -11.34
N ALA A 448 -10.88 -1.76 -10.74
CA ALA A 448 -10.37 -2.45 -9.55
C ALA A 448 -8.97 -3.07 -9.71
N TRP A 449 -8.52 -3.31 -10.93
CA TRP A 449 -7.16 -3.80 -11.27
C TRP A 449 -6.20 -2.70 -11.67
N ASP A 450 -6.47 -1.48 -11.26
CA ASP A 450 -5.57 -0.36 -11.47
C ASP A 450 -4.26 -0.57 -10.68
N PRO A 451 -3.07 -0.19 -11.24
CA PRO A 451 -1.81 -0.32 -10.52
C PRO A 451 -1.73 0.44 -9.20
N MET A 452 -2.53 1.53 -9.08
CA MET A 452 -2.61 2.30 -7.84
C MET A 452 -3.55 1.68 -6.80
N PHE A 453 -4.30 0.64 -7.16
CA PHE A 453 -4.98 -0.24 -6.20
C PHE A 453 -3.96 -1.26 -5.67
N ALA A 454 -3.01 -0.79 -4.91
CA ALA A 454 -2.12 -1.68 -4.17
C ALA A 454 -2.48 -1.55 -2.69
N PRO A 455 -3.00 -2.62 -2.06
CA PRO A 455 -3.15 -2.62 -0.61
C PRO A 455 -1.76 -2.50 0.02
N GLU A 456 -1.65 -1.67 1.05
CA GLU A 456 -0.43 -1.52 1.84
C GLU A 456 -0.38 -2.64 2.87
N GLU A 457 0.67 -3.49 2.81
CA GLU A 457 0.84 -4.70 3.61
C GLU A 457 2.08 -4.66 4.53
#